data_b92b5b23c00ea7f7bb00527f271bce1f
#
_entry.id   b92b5b23c00ea7f7bb00527f271bce1f
#
_cell.length_a   1.000
_cell.length_b   1.000
_cell.length_c   1.000
_cell.angle_alpha   90.00
_cell.angle_beta   90.00
_cell.angle_gamma   90.00
#
_symmetry.space_group_name_H-M   'P 1'
#
loop_
_entity.id
_entity.type
_entity.pdbx_description
1 polymer ?
#
loop_
_entity_poly.entity_id
_entity_poly.type
_entity_poly.pdbx_seq_one_letter_code
_entity_poly.pdbx_strand_id
1 'polypeptide(L)'
;MNQEFKNKLINGDSLEELKKIPDESFDLVFADPPYNLQLKSELTRPDRSKVSAVNDKWDQFESFKKYDDFTYAWLSECKRILKK
;
A
#
# COMPACT_ATOMS: atom_id res chain seq x y z
N MET A 1 -8.30 12.76 17.75
CA MET A 1 -7.26 12.62 16.70
C MET A 1 -6.05 13.45 17.06
N ASN A 2 -4.86 12.91 16.85
CA ASN A 2 -3.61 13.64 17.07
C ASN A 2 -3.48 14.73 15.99
N GLN A 3 -3.27 15.98 16.38
CA GLN A 3 -3.14 17.11 15.46
C GLN A 3 -1.99 16.94 14.48
N GLU A 4 -0.96 16.20 14.88
CA GLU A 4 0.23 15.96 14.05
C GLU A 4 -0.12 15.28 12.71
N PHE A 5 -1.17 14.48 12.69
CA PHE A 5 -1.56 13.71 11.50
C PHE A 5 -2.82 14.23 10.82
N LYS A 6 -3.32 15.40 11.26
CA LYS A 6 -4.54 15.97 10.67
C LYS A 6 -4.22 16.73 9.39
N ASN A 7 -4.97 16.43 8.32
CA ASN A 7 -4.85 17.12 7.02
C ASN A 7 -3.41 17.13 6.49
N LYS A 8 -2.73 15.99 6.58
CA LYS A 8 -1.32 15.89 6.22
C LYS A 8 -1.13 14.87 5.10
N LEU A 9 -0.31 15.23 4.12
CA LEU A 9 0.16 14.30 3.08
C LEU A 9 1.58 13.91 3.41
N ILE A 10 1.83 12.60 3.51
CA ILE A 10 3.14 12.08 3.86
C ILE A 10 3.63 11.20 2.71
N ASN A 11 4.78 11.53 2.16
CA ASN A 11 5.43 10.74 1.12
C ASN A 11 6.55 9.93 1.75
N GLY A 12 6.41 8.61 1.71
CA GLY A 12 7.39 7.72 2.32
C GLY A 12 6.95 6.27 2.24
N ASP A 13 7.74 5.39 2.83
CA ASP A 13 7.38 3.99 2.95
C ASP A 13 6.19 3.84 3.90
N SER A 14 5.11 3.23 3.42
CA SER A 14 3.86 3.15 4.18
C SER A 14 4.03 2.42 5.52
N LEU A 15 4.78 1.32 5.55
CA LEU A 15 4.98 0.58 6.80
C LEU A 15 5.75 1.40 7.83
N GLU A 16 6.79 2.10 7.38
CA GLU A 16 7.55 2.95 8.29
C GLU A 16 6.72 4.12 8.81
N GLU A 17 5.92 4.74 7.95
CA GLU A 17 5.08 5.86 8.34
C GLU A 17 3.92 5.43 9.23
N LEU A 18 3.31 4.28 8.95
CA LEU A 18 2.22 3.76 9.79
C LEU A 18 2.68 3.49 11.22
N LYS A 19 3.91 3.00 11.40
CA LYS A 19 4.45 2.71 12.73
C LYS A 19 4.54 3.95 13.61
N LYS A 20 4.64 5.12 13.02
CA LYS A 20 4.73 6.40 13.76
C LYS A 20 3.39 6.88 14.28
N ILE A 21 2.29 6.30 13.81
CA ILE A 21 0.94 6.71 14.19
C ILE A 21 0.54 5.99 15.48
N PRO A 22 0.03 6.72 16.48
CA PRO A 22 -0.42 6.09 17.73
C PRO A 22 -1.61 5.14 17.50
N ASP A 23 -1.79 4.21 18.43
CA ASP A 23 -2.95 3.31 18.42
C ASP A 23 -4.26 4.10 18.46
N GLU A 24 -5.27 3.56 17.81
CA GLU A 24 -6.64 4.07 17.90
C GLU A 24 -6.75 5.58 17.61
N SER A 25 -6.07 6.01 16.54
CA SER A 25 -6.01 7.44 16.16
C SER A 25 -7.02 7.84 15.10
N PHE A 26 -7.53 6.90 14.31
CA PHE A 26 -8.36 7.20 13.15
C PHE A 26 -9.68 6.45 13.17
N ASP A 27 -10.67 7.03 12.53
CA ASP A 27 -12.01 6.44 12.43
C ASP A 27 -12.18 5.60 11.18
N LEU A 28 -11.39 5.87 10.15
CA LEU A 28 -11.49 5.18 8.86
C LEU A 28 -10.11 5.09 8.21
N VAL A 29 -9.83 3.95 7.61
CA VAL A 29 -8.67 3.78 6.74
C VAL A 29 -9.18 3.42 5.34
N PHE A 30 -8.74 4.18 4.35
CA PHE A 30 -8.96 3.86 2.94
C PHE A 30 -7.60 3.50 2.35
N ALA A 31 -7.47 2.29 1.82
CA ALA A 31 -6.19 1.80 1.34
C ALA A 31 -6.27 1.36 -0.11
N ASP A 32 -5.21 1.69 -0.86
CA ASP A 32 -5.03 1.23 -2.23
C ASP A 32 -3.63 0.62 -2.33
N PRO A 33 -3.48 -0.63 -1.85
CA PRO A 33 -2.16 -1.27 -1.78
C PRO A 33 -1.70 -1.77 -3.14
N PRO A 34 -0.40 -2.10 -3.27
CA PRO A 34 0.08 -2.74 -4.49
C PRO A 34 -0.58 -4.10 -4.68
N TYR A 35 -0.82 -4.46 -5.93
CA TYR A 35 -1.54 -5.69 -6.28
C TYR A 35 -0.62 -6.85 -6.65
N ASN A 36 0.69 -6.63 -6.63
CA ASN A 36 1.69 -7.63 -7.03
C ASN A 36 1.45 -8.13 -8.45
N LEU A 37 1.26 -7.18 -9.36
CA LEU A 37 1.02 -7.51 -10.77
C LEU A 37 2.32 -7.97 -11.42
N GLN A 38 2.61 -9.26 -11.33
CA GLN A 38 3.78 -9.87 -11.94
C GLN A 38 3.43 -10.35 -13.34
N LEU A 39 3.39 -9.42 -14.28
CA LEU A 39 3.03 -9.73 -15.65
C LEU A 39 4.26 -10.22 -16.40
N LYS A 40 4.14 -11.39 -17.01
CA LYS A 40 5.20 -11.99 -17.82
C LYS A 40 5.19 -11.52 -19.24
N SER A 41 4.15 -10.81 -19.66
CA SER A 41 3.99 -10.27 -21.01
C SER A 41 3.49 -8.83 -20.91
N GLU A 42 3.72 -8.07 -21.98
CA GLU A 42 3.26 -6.70 -22.04
C GLU A 42 1.74 -6.64 -22.13
N LEU A 43 1.15 -5.72 -21.36
CA LEU A 43 -0.26 -5.39 -21.53
C LEU A 43 -0.40 -4.39 -22.66
N THR A 44 -1.43 -4.60 -23.47
CA THR A 44 -1.77 -3.66 -24.53
C THR A 44 -3.20 -3.15 -24.33
N ARG A 45 -3.42 -1.90 -24.70
CA ARG A 45 -4.76 -1.31 -24.71
C ARG A 45 -5.53 -1.83 -25.92
N PRO A 46 -6.86 -1.61 -25.98
CA PRO A 46 -7.65 -2.00 -27.14
C PRO A 46 -7.15 -1.41 -28.45
N ASP A 47 -6.46 -0.26 -28.42
CA ASP A 47 -5.85 0.38 -29.58
C ASP A 47 -4.46 -0.17 -29.90
N ARG A 48 -4.03 -1.24 -29.22
CA ARG A 48 -2.74 -1.91 -29.34
C ARG A 48 -1.55 -1.10 -28.82
N SER A 49 -1.77 0.00 -28.12
CA SER A 49 -0.66 0.69 -27.45
C SER A 49 -0.27 -0.05 -26.16
N LYS A 50 1.00 0.06 -25.80
CA LYS A 50 1.50 -0.61 -24.59
C LYS A 50 1.11 0.12 -23.34
N VAL A 51 0.82 -0.64 -22.29
CA VAL A 51 0.59 -0.10 -20.94
C VAL A 51 1.88 -0.26 -20.14
N SER A 52 2.46 0.85 -19.70
CA SER A 52 3.76 0.85 -19.02
C SER A 52 3.66 0.76 -17.50
N ALA A 53 2.48 0.94 -16.91
CA ALA A 53 2.30 1.07 -15.47
C ALA A 53 2.55 -0.23 -14.69
N VAL A 54 2.74 -1.35 -15.36
CA VAL A 54 2.82 -2.67 -14.75
C VAL A 54 4.22 -3.12 -14.37
N ASN A 55 5.22 -2.31 -14.66
CA ASN A 55 6.62 -2.65 -14.40
C ASN A 55 7.21 -1.92 -13.20
N ASP A 56 6.39 -1.23 -12.42
CA ASP A 56 6.86 -0.51 -11.25
C ASP A 56 7.33 -1.47 -10.16
N LYS A 57 8.54 -1.27 -9.68
CA LYS A 57 9.14 -2.18 -8.70
C LYS A 57 8.38 -2.24 -7.39
N TRP A 58 7.72 -1.16 -6.98
CA TRP A 58 6.96 -1.14 -5.75
C TRP A 58 5.74 -2.07 -5.78
N ASP A 59 5.29 -2.46 -6.99
CA ASP A 59 4.15 -3.38 -7.17
C ASP A 59 4.62 -4.81 -7.51
N GLN A 60 5.93 -5.09 -7.40
CA GLN A 60 6.50 -6.39 -7.71
C GLN A 60 7.17 -6.99 -6.48
N PHE A 61 6.81 -8.21 -6.15
CA PHE A 61 7.36 -8.92 -4.99
C PHE A 61 8.10 -10.17 -5.47
N GLU A 62 9.19 -10.51 -4.77
CA GLU A 62 10.02 -11.66 -5.12
C GLU A 62 9.25 -12.99 -5.08
N SER A 63 8.22 -13.08 -4.24
CA SER A 63 7.45 -14.29 -4.05
C SER A 63 6.08 -13.96 -3.49
N PHE A 64 5.15 -14.92 -3.59
CA PHE A 64 3.84 -14.78 -2.95
C PHE A 64 3.98 -14.66 -1.43
N LYS A 65 4.95 -15.36 -0.84
CA LYS A 65 5.19 -15.25 0.60
C LYS A 65 5.58 -13.83 0.99
N LYS A 66 6.46 -13.19 0.23
CA LYS A 66 6.87 -11.80 0.48
C LYS A 66 5.67 -10.85 0.38
N TYR A 67 4.82 -11.07 -0.59
CA TYR A 67 3.61 -10.28 -0.75
C TYR A 67 2.65 -10.49 0.41
N ASP A 68 2.45 -11.72 0.85
CA ASP A 68 1.59 -12.05 1.98
C ASP A 68 2.13 -11.42 3.28
N ASP A 69 3.43 -11.50 3.50
CA ASP A 69 4.07 -10.89 4.67
C ASP A 69 3.86 -9.37 4.68
N PHE A 70 4.02 -8.74 3.54
CA PHE A 70 3.77 -7.30 3.40
C PHE A 70 2.31 -6.96 3.69
N THR A 71 1.38 -7.74 3.11
CA THR A 71 -0.06 -7.51 3.29
C THR A 71 -0.45 -7.67 4.75
N TYR A 72 0.02 -8.70 5.42
CA TYR A 72 -0.24 -8.89 6.84
C TYR A 72 0.29 -7.72 7.66
N ALA A 73 1.47 -7.25 7.34
CA ALA A 73 2.11 -6.17 8.08
C ALA A 73 1.30 -4.87 8.01
N TRP A 74 0.92 -4.42 6.80
CA TRP A 74 0.20 -3.16 6.68
C TRP A 74 -1.25 -3.27 7.19
N LEU A 75 -1.90 -4.42 7.01
CA LEU A 75 -3.25 -4.63 7.55
C LEU A 75 -3.23 -4.60 9.08
N SER A 76 -2.22 -5.21 9.71
CA SER A 76 -2.07 -5.20 11.15
C SER A 76 -1.90 -3.78 11.69
N GLU A 77 -1.10 -2.97 11.01
CA GLU A 77 -0.90 -1.57 11.39
C GLU A 77 -2.18 -0.75 11.20
N CYS A 78 -2.92 -0.97 10.11
CA CYS A 78 -4.20 -0.31 9.90
C CYS A 78 -5.19 -0.65 11.01
N LYS A 79 -5.26 -1.91 11.40
CA LYS A 79 -6.13 -2.33 12.51
C LYS A 79 -5.72 -1.64 13.83
N ARG A 80 -4.42 -1.52 14.07
CA ARG A 80 -3.90 -0.90 15.29
C ARG A 80 -4.27 0.58 15.39
N ILE A 81 -4.17 1.31 14.30
CA ILE A 81 -4.41 2.75 14.30
C ILE A 81 -5.90 3.12 14.25
N LEU A 82 -6.77 2.16 13.93
CA LEU A 82 -8.22 2.38 13.92
C LEU A 82 -8.78 2.34 15.34
N LYS A 83 -9.69 3.26 15.60
CA LYS A 83 -10.48 3.25 16.85
C LYS A 83 -11.42 2.04 16.86
N LYS A 84 -11.68 1.56 18.04
CA LYS A 84 -12.62 0.46 18.22
C LYS A 84 -14.06 0.93 18.13
#